data_bf1e24e4637bfb07beaa627f3460d72c
#
_entry.id   bf1e24e4637bfb07beaa627f3460d72c
#
_cell.length_a   1.000
_cell.length_b   1.000
_cell.length_c   1.000
_cell.angle_alpha   90.00
_cell.angle_beta   90.00
_cell.angle_gamma   90.00
#
_symmetry.space_group_name_H-M   'P 1'
#
loop_
_entity.id
_entity.type
_entity.pdbx_description
1 polymer ?
#
loop_
_entity_poly.entity_id
_entity_poly.type
_entity_poly.pdbx_seq_one_letter_code
_entity_poly.pdbx_strand_id
1 'polypeptide(L)'
;MKQTVAAYIAKTLEQAGVKRIWGVTGDSLNGLSDSLNRMGTIDWMPTRHEEVAAFAAGAEAQLTGELAVCAGSCGPGNLHLINGLFDCHRNHVPVLAIAAHIPSSEIGSGYFQETHPQELFRECSHYCELVSTPEQIPQVLAVAMRKAVINRGVSVVVLPGDVALKAAPESASSHWYHAPLPTVTPAEEELRKLAQLIRYSSNIALMCGSGCAGAHQELVEFAAKIKAPIVHALRGKEHVEYDNPYDVGMTGLIGFSSGFHTMMNADTLILLGTQFPYRAFYPTDAKIIQIDINPGSIGAHSKVDMALVGDIKSTLKALVPLLEEKTDRHFLDKALEHYRDARKGLDDLAKPSDKAIHPQYLAQQISHFADEDAIFTCDVGTPTVWAARYLKMNGKRRLLGSFNHGSMANAMPQALGAKATAPERQVVAMCGDGGFSMLMGDFLSLAQMKLPVKIVIFNNSVLGFVAMEMKAGGYLTDGTELHDTNFARIAEACGIKGIRVEKASEVDEALQTAFRTDGPVLVDVVVAKEELAIPPQIKLEQAKGFSLYMLRAIISGRGDEVIELAKTNWLR
;
A
#
# COMPACT_ATOMS: atom_id res chain seq x y z
N MET A 1 -19.62 40.30 -1.80
CA MET A 1 -18.34 40.24 -1.08
C MET A 1 -17.28 39.80 -2.06
N LYS A 2 -16.07 40.33 -2.00
CA LYS A 2 -14.95 39.85 -2.82
C LYS A 2 -14.63 38.42 -2.40
N GLN A 3 -14.26 37.56 -3.36
CA GLN A 3 -13.85 36.18 -3.11
C GLN A 3 -12.59 36.14 -2.24
N THR A 4 -12.58 35.35 -1.16
CA THR A 4 -11.38 35.15 -0.33
C THR A 4 -10.40 34.16 -0.98
N VAL A 5 -9.15 34.16 -0.53
CA VAL A 5 -8.13 33.15 -0.94
C VAL A 5 -8.65 31.74 -0.69
N ALA A 6 -9.23 31.49 0.50
CA ALA A 6 -9.83 30.19 0.82
C ALA A 6 -10.96 29.80 -0.13
N ALA A 7 -11.86 30.72 -0.47
CA ALA A 7 -12.92 30.47 -1.43
C ALA A 7 -12.39 30.22 -2.86
N TYR A 8 -11.30 30.90 -3.25
CA TYR A 8 -10.60 30.65 -4.50
C TYR A 8 -10.02 29.22 -4.53
N ILE A 9 -9.37 28.77 -3.46
CA ILE A 9 -8.84 27.41 -3.32
C ILE A 9 -9.97 26.40 -3.47
N ALA A 10 -11.04 26.54 -2.69
CA ALA A 10 -12.19 25.62 -2.72
C ALA A 10 -12.78 25.50 -4.13
N LYS A 11 -12.99 26.63 -4.84
CA LYS A 11 -13.49 26.63 -6.21
C LYS A 11 -12.54 25.99 -7.21
N THR A 12 -11.24 26.19 -7.05
CA THR A 12 -10.23 25.57 -7.94
C THR A 12 -10.18 24.06 -7.74
N LEU A 13 -10.28 23.59 -6.49
CA LEU A 13 -10.34 22.15 -6.17
C LEU A 13 -11.62 21.51 -6.72
N GLU A 14 -12.76 22.18 -6.63
CA GLU A 14 -14.01 21.73 -7.24
C GLU A 14 -13.87 21.54 -8.76
N GLN A 15 -13.28 22.51 -9.45
CA GLN A 15 -13.02 22.44 -10.89
C GLN A 15 -12.03 21.33 -11.28
N ALA A 16 -11.13 20.99 -10.37
CA ALA A 16 -10.22 19.85 -10.54
C ALA A 16 -10.89 18.49 -10.28
N GLY A 17 -12.17 18.45 -9.93
CA GLY A 17 -12.92 17.23 -9.68
C GLY A 17 -12.78 16.69 -8.25
N VAL A 18 -12.14 17.42 -7.35
CA VAL A 18 -12.02 17.04 -5.93
C VAL A 18 -13.40 16.97 -5.29
N LYS A 19 -13.72 15.85 -4.66
CA LYS A 19 -15.02 15.60 -4.01
C LYS A 19 -14.98 15.76 -2.50
N ARG A 20 -13.81 15.60 -1.90
CA ARG A 20 -13.64 15.63 -0.43
C ARG A 20 -12.26 16.11 -0.02
N ILE A 21 -12.19 16.64 1.20
CA ILE A 21 -10.93 16.99 1.87
C ILE A 21 -10.91 16.27 3.21
N TRP A 22 -9.85 15.51 3.46
CA TRP A 22 -9.64 14.78 4.71
C TRP A 22 -8.86 15.61 5.71
N GLY A 23 -9.28 15.67 6.98
CA GLY A 23 -8.53 16.42 7.97
C GLY A 23 -9.19 16.52 9.33
N VAL A 24 -8.44 17.12 10.25
CA VAL A 24 -8.95 17.59 11.54
C VAL A 24 -9.19 19.09 11.44
N THR A 25 -10.37 19.55 11.83
CA THR A 25 -10.68 20.98 11.84
C THR A 25 -9.83 21.72 12.87
N GLY A 26 -9.40 22.93 12.54
CA GLY A 26 -8.64 23.80 13.42
C GLY A 26 -8.86 25.26 13.03
N ASP A 27 -8.54 26.17 13.93
CA ASP A 27 -8.77 27.62 13.76
C ASP A 27 -8.07 28.20 12.53
N SER A 28 -6.86 27.75 12.23
CA SER A 28 -6.09 28.15 11.05
C SER A 28 -6.69 27.67 9.73
N LEU A 29 -7.64 26.73 9.77
CA LEU A 29 -8.40 26.20 8.61
C LEU A 29 -9.81 26.81 8.50
N ASN A 30 -10.23 27.70 9.42
CA ASN A 30 -11.60 28.24 9.45
C ASN A 30 -12.04 28.86 8.11
N GLY A 31 -11.14 29.59 7.44
CA GLY A 31 -11.46 30.19 6.14
C GLY A 31 -11.77 29.17 5.06
N LEU A 32 -11.02 28.06 5.05
CA LEU A 32 -11.27 26.95 4.12
C LEU A 32 -12.57 26.22 4.48
N SER A 33 -12.75 25.85 5.74
CA SER A 33 -13.95 25.15 6.21
C SER A 33 -15.23 25.93 5.95
N ASP A 34 -15.25 27.24 6.19
CA ASP A 34 -16.38 28.11 5.89
C ASP A 34 -16.66 28.18 4.39
N SER A 35 -15.61 28.26 3.56
CA SER A 35 -15.75 28.30 2.10
C SER A 35 -16.34 27.00 1.55
N LEU A 36 -15.89 25.84 2.05
CA LEU A 36 -16.42 24.52 1.68
C LEU A 36 -17.90 24.38 2.08
N ASN A 37 -18.22 24.78 3.33
CA ASN A 37 -19.59 24.73 3.84
C ASN A 37 -20.56 25.59 3.03
N ARG A 38 -20.15 26.80 2.63
CA ARG A 38 -20.96 27.68 1.76
C ARG A 38 -21.11 27.15 0.35
N MET A 39 -20.09 26.48 -0.18
CA MET A 39 -20.10 25.93 -1.53
C MET A 39 -20.93 24.64 -1.60
N GLY A 40 -20.84 23.76 -0.61
CA GLY A 40 -21.63 22.54 -0.49
C GLY A 40 -21.36 21.47 -1.55
N THR A 41 -20.26 21.54 -2.28
CA THR A 41 -19.90 20.61 -3.38
C THR A 41 -18.68 19.75 -3.09
N ILE A 42 -17.91 20.12 -2.07
CA ILE A 42 -16.78 19.34 -1.56
C ILE A 42 -17.04 19.02 -0.09
N ASP A 43 -17.02 17.75 0.26
CA ASP A 43 -17.24 17.28 1.62
C ASP A 43 -15.96 17.42 2.47
N TRP A 44 -16.13 17.91 3.70
CA TRP A 44 -15.08 17.79 4.72
C TRP A 44 -15.22 16.43 5.42
N MET A 45 -14.18 15.59 5.31
CA MET A 45 -14.14 14.26 5.92
C MET A 45 -13.40 14.32 7.26
N PRO A 46 -14.12 14.34 8.39
CA PRO A 46 -13.52 14.56 9.70
C PRO A 46 -12.78 13.31 10.19
N THR A 47 -11.49 13.43 10.41
CA THR A 47 -10.67 12.45 11.12
C THR A 47 -10.39 12.90 12.56
N ARG A 48 -9.82 12.01 13.38
CA ARG A 48 -9.35 12.32 14.74
C ARG A 48 -7.85 12.60 14.77
N HIS A 49 -7.15 12.16 13.72
CA HIS A 49 -5.72 12.32 13.56
C HIS A 49 -5.40 12.65 12.09
N GLU A 50 -4.51 13.59 11.83
CA GLU A 50 -4.19 14.02 10.47
C GLU A 50 -3.40 12.94 9.69
N GLU A 51 -2.68 12.06 10.36
CA GLU A 51 -2.06 10.90 9.74
C GLU A 51 -3.10 10.02 9.04
N VAL A 52 -4.25 9.80 9.70
CA VAL A 52 -5.39 9.08 9.11
C VAL A 52 -5.94 9.82 7.88
N ALA A 53 -6.02 11.15 7.95
CA ALA A 53 -6.45 11.97 6.82
C ALA A 53 -5.53 11.79 5.60
N ALA A 54 -4.21 11.76 5.81
CA ALA A 54 -3.25 11.55 4.74
C ALA A 54 -3.33 10.13 4.15
N PHE A 55 -3.45 9.08 4.96
CA PHE A 55 -3.66 7.71 4.48
C PHE A 55 -4.97 7.57 3.71
N ALA A 56 -6.06 8.18 4.17
CA ALA A 56 -7.36 8.13 3.50
C ALA A 56 -7.31 8.84 2.13
N ALA A 57 -6.68 10.02 2.06
CA ALA A 57 -6.44 10.72 0.80
C ALA A 57 -5.56 9.88 -0.15
N GLY A 58 -4.53 9.22 0.37
CA GLY A 58 -3.68 8.31 -0.39
C GLY A 58 -4.45 7.13 -0.99
N ALA A 59 -5.36 6.53 -0.24
CA ALA A 59 -6.22 5.44 -0.72
C ALA A 59 -7.19 5.92 -1.81
N GLU A 60 -7.79 7.11 -1.64
CA GLU A 60 -8.61 7.75 -2.67
C GLU A 60 -7.83 7.95 -3.96
N ALA A 61 -6.65 8.57 -3.87
CA ALA A 61 -5.78 8.80 -5.03
C ALA A 61 -5.32 7.50 -5.71
N GLN A 62 -5.06 6.43 -4.92
CA GLN A 62 -4.67 5.12 -5.47
C GLN A 62 -5.81 4.44 -6.23
N LEU A 63 -7.05 4.59 -5.78
CA LEU A 63 -8.22 3.99 -6.42
C LEU A 63 -8.66 4.73 -7.68
N THR A 64 -8.59 6.07 -7.66
CA THR A 64 -9.08 6.92 -8.75
C THR A 64 -8.01 7.27 -9.77
N GLY A 65 -6.74 7.34 -9.36
CA GLY A 65 -5.66 7.94 -10.13
C GLY A 65 -5.71 9.48 -10.17
N GLU A 66 -6.72 10.09 -9.55
CA GLU A 66 -6.99 11.52 -9.53
C GLU A 66 -6.40 12.19 -8.27
N LEU A 67 -6.37 13.53 -8.29
CA LEU A 67 -5.88 14.32 -7.17
C LEU A 67 -6.80 14.18 -5.96
N ALA A 68 -6.26 13.69 -4.85
CA ALA A 68 -6.92 13.70 -3.54
C ALA A 68 -6.33 14.79 -2.63
N VAL A 69 -7.09 15.21 -1.62
CA VAL A 69 -6.70 16.35 -0.78
C VAL A 69 -6.82 15.99 0.70
N CYS A 70 -5.81 16.35 1.47
CA CYS A 70 -5.86 16.38 2.94
C CYS A 70 -5.43 17.75 3.46
N ALA A 71 -5.79 18.03 4.71
CA ALA A 71 -5.45 19.29 5.34
C ALA A 71 -5.06 19.09 6.81
N GLY A 72 -4.09 19.88 7.28
CA GLY A 72 -3.66 19.93 8.66
C GLY A 72 -3.65 21.36 9.20
N SER A 73 -4.08 21.52 10.45
CA SER A 73 -3.98 22.79 11.17
C SER A 73 -2.52 23.12 11.48
N CYS A 74 -2.21 24.35 11.79
CA CYS A 74 -0.85 24.80 12.09
C CYS A 74 -0.24 24.03 13.29
N GLY A 75 1.08 23.93 13.32
CA GLY A 75 1.81 23.23 14.37
C GLY A 75 1.56 21.71 14.37
N PRO A 76 0.95 21.16 15.43
CA PRO A 76 0.75 19.71 15.59
C PRO A 76 0.03 19.04 14.43
N GLY A 77 -1.01 19.67 13.84
CA GLY A 77 -1.73 19.11 12.71
C GLY A 77 -0.85 18.84 11.50
N ASN A 78 0.05 19.75 11.19
CA ASN A 78 1.04 19.57 10.13
C ASN A 78 2.04 18.44 10.43
N LEU A 79 2.49 18.33 11.69
CA LEU A 79 3.41 17.27 12.10
C LEU A 79 2.78 15.89 11.95
N HIS A 80 1.51 15.76 12.30
CA HIS A 80 0.78 14.51 12.21
C HIS A 80 0.58 14.02 10.75
N LEU A 81 0.50 14.92 9.76
CA LEU A 81 0.36 14.54 8.35
C LEU A 81 1.56 13.73 7.80
N ILE A 82 2.75 13.92 8.37
CA ILE A 82 4.03 13.54 7.73
C ILE A 82 4.08 12.06 7.38
N ASN A 83 3.76 11.15 8.31
CA ASN A 83 3.85 9.70 8.05
C ASN A 83 2.93 9.25 6.92
N GLY A 84 1.68 9.68 6.92
CA GLY A 84 0.74 9.37 5.84
C GLY A 84 1.14 9.99 4.51
N LEU A 85 1.73 11.20 4.50
CA LEU A 85 2.25 11.82 3.28
C LEU A 85 3.49 11.10 2.73
N PHE A 86 4.37 10.57 3.58
CA PHE A 86 5.45 9.68 3.12
C PHE A 86 4.91 8.44 2.42
N ASP A 87 3.85 7.83 2.96
CA ASP A 87 3.20 6.69 2.30
C ASP A 87 2.66 7.07 0.93
N CYS A 88 1.91 8.17 0.84
CA CYS A 88 1.39 8.68 -0.43
C CYS A 88 2.51 8.94 -1.46
N HIS A 89 3.59 9.59 -1.01
CA HIS A 89 4.73 9.92 -1.87
C HIS A 89 5.44 8.68 -2.40
N ARG A 90 5.71 7.70 -1.54
CA ARG A 90 6.35 6.42 -1.90
C ARG A 90 5.45 5.48 -2.69
N ASN A 91 4.14 5.61 -2.53
CA ASN A 91 3.15 4.89 -3.34
C ASN A 91 2.92 5.52 -4.71
N HIS A 92 3.52 6.70 -4.97
CA HIS A 92 3.37 7.44 -6.22
C HIS A 92 1.91 7.77 -6.53
N VAL A 93 1.19 8.31 -5.56
CA VAL A 93 -0.22 8.72 -5.69
C VAL A 93 -0.35 10.23 -5.56
N PRO A 94 -1.19 10.89 -6.40
CA PRO A 94 -1.30 12.35 -6.42
C PRO A 94 -2.11 12.86 -5.22
N VAL A 95 -1.42 13.48 -4.26
CA VAL A 95 -2.04 14.08 -3.07
C VAL A 95 -1.60 15.53 -2.91
N LEU A 96 -2.56 16.43 -2.72
CA LEU A 96 -2.33 17.79 -2.29
C LEU A 96 -2.59 17.89 -0.78
N ALA A 97 -1.60 18.32 -0.02
CA ALA A 97 -1.75 18.68 1.38
C ALA A 97 -1.88 20.20 1.53
N ILE A 98 -2.93 20.64 2.20
CA ILE A 98 -3.10 22.04 2.62
C ILE A 98 -2.59 22.14 4.06
N ALA A 99 -1.38 22.66 4.22
CA ALA A 99 -0.77 22.87 5.51
C ALA A 99 -1.07 24.30 6.00
N ALA A 100 -2.05 24.43 6.88
CA ALA A 100 -2.33 25.75 7.46
C ALA A 100 -1.15 26.24 8.31
N HIS A 101 -1.01 27.55 8.43
CA HIS A 101 0.09 28.15 9.18
C HIS A 101 -0.42 29.27 10.10
N ILE A 102 0.43 29.63 11.07
CA ILE A 102 0.19 30.76 11.96
C ILE A 102 0.04 32.07 11.17
N PRO A 103 -0.48 33.16 11.79
CA PRO A 103 -0.59 34.45 11.11
C PRO A 103 0.73 34.88 10.45
N SER A 104 0.67 35.38 9.23
CA SER A 104 1.84 35.71 8.42
C SER A 104 2.77 36.73 9.07
N SER A 105 2.23 37.63 9.91
CA SER A 105 3.00 38.62 10.69
C SER A 105 3.82 38.03 11.84
N GLU A 106 3.51 36.79 12.26
CA GLU A 106 4.13 36.14 13.40
C GLU A 106 5.17 35.08 13.00
N ILE A 107 5.32 34.80 11.72
CA ILE A 107 6.30 33.82 11.21
C ILE A 107 7.72 34.29 11.54
N GLY A 108 8.49 33.46 12.25
CA GLY A 108 9.85 33.72 12.68
C GLY A 108 9.96 34.37 14.08
N SER A 109 8.84 34.54 14.77
CA SER A 109 8.82 35.15 16.13
C SER A 109 8.86 34.15 17.28
N GLY A 110 8.74 32.84 17.02
CA GLY A 110 8.52 31.80 18.03
C GLY A 110 7.08 31.77 18.53
N TYR A 111 6.15 32.17 17.69
CA TYR A 111 4.73 32.23 18.01
C TYR A 111 4.15 30.85 18.35
N PHE A 112 3.06 30.84 19.13
CA PHE A 112 2.35 29.63 19.50
C PHE A 112 2.03 28.78 18.26
N GLN A 113 2.36 27.47 18.28
CA GLN A 113 2.22 26.50 17.18
C GLN A 113 3.08 26.80 15.94
N GLU A 114 4.08 27.67 16.04
CA GLU A 114 4.99 27.86 14.92
C GLU A 114 5.79 26.59 14.62
N THR A 115 5.81 26.21 13.35
CA THR A 115 6.70 25.19 12.78
C THR A 115 7.24 25.70 11.45
N HIS A 116 8.13 24.96 10.80
CA HIS A 116 8.65 25.30 9.49
C HIS A 116 8.17 24.28 8.45
N PRO A 117 6.92 24.41 7.93
CA PRO A 117 6.32 23.41 7.05
C PRO A 117 7.15 23.10 5.80
N GLN A 118 7.84 24.11 5.21
CA GLN A 118 8.68 23.91 4.03
C GLN A 118 9.88 22.98 4.33
N GLU A 119 10.39 22.97 5.56
CA GLU A 119 11.42 22.03 5.99
C GLU A 119 10.82 20.66 6.34
N LEU A 120 9.68 20.66 7.05
CA LEU A 120 9.01 19.45 7.50
C LEU A 120 8.57 18.53 6.35
N PHE A 121 8.05 19.11 5.27
CA PHE A 121 7.50 18.35 4.15
C PHE A 121 8.49 18.16 2.99
N ARG A 122 9.73 18.61 3.11
CA ARG A 122 10.73 18.55 2.03
C ARG A 122 10.94 17.14 1.50
N GLU A 123 11.05 16.15 2.38
CA GLU A 123 11.38 14.78 2.00
C GLU A 123 10.17 13.97 1.53
N CYS A 124 8.96 14.38 1.88
CA CYS A 124 7.73 13.66 1.52
C CYS A 124 6.92 14.36 0.42
N SER A 125 7.50 15.34 -0.28
CA SER A 125 6.79 16.05 -1.35
C SER A 125 7.68 16.42 -2.53
N HIS A 126 7.07 16.58 -3.70
CA HIS A 126 7.71 17.13 -4.90
C HIS A 126 7.67 18.66 -4.95
N TYR A 127 6.83 19.27 -4.12
CA TYR A 127 6.62 20.71 -4.08
C TYR A 127 6.05 21.12 -2.73
N CYS A 128 6.63 22.12 -2.11
CA CYS A 128 6.14 22.68 -0.85
C CYS A 128 6.43 24.17 -0.82
N GLU A 129 5.38 25.03 -0.88
CA GLU A 129 5.55 26.47 -0.93
C GLU A 129 4.61 27.23 0.00
N LEU A 130 5.14 28.28 0.60
CA LEU A 130 4.40 29.22 1.44
C LEU A 130 3.71 30.28 0.58
N VAL A 131 2.42 30.46 0.80
CA VAL A 131 1.65 31.58 0.24
C VAL A 131 1.77 32.78 1.15
N SER A 132 2.73 33.65 0.89
CA SER A 132 3.00 34.85 1.71
C SER A 132 2.00 35.96 1.46
N THR A 133 1.46 36.08 0.24
CA THR A 133 0.47 37.09 -0.15
C THR A 133 -0.64 36.47 -0.98
N PRO A 134 -1.85 37.08 -1.00
CA PRO A 134 -2.96 36.61 -1.82
C PRO A 134 -2.64 36.48 -3.32
N GLU A 135 -1.79 37.34 -3.82
CA GLU A 135 -1.42 37.40 -5.25
C GLU A 135 -0.70 36.14 -5.73
N GLN A 136 -0.06 35.41 -4.82
CA GLN A 136 0.68 34.18 -5.15
C GLN A 136 -0.25 32.96 -5.33
N ILE A 137 -1.45 32.97 -4.73
CA ILE A 137 -2.27 31.75 -4.63
C ILE A 137 -2.64 31.12 -5.98
N PRO A 138 -2.98 31.87 -7.03
CA PRO A 138 -3.36 31.25 -8.30
C PRO A 138 -2.22 30.43 -8.90
N GLN A 139 -0.99 30.94 -8.82
CA GLN A 139 0.17 30.26 -9.37
C GLN A 139 0.65 29.11 -8.47
N VAL A 140 0.79 29.35 -7.18
CA VAL A 140 1.27 28.33 -6.21
C VAL A 140 0.34 27.12 -6.21
N LEU A 141 -0.98 27.34 -6.14
CA LEU A 141 -1.95 26.25 -6.16
C LEU A 141 -1.91 25.46 -7.47
N ALA A 142 -1.89 26.16 -8.61
CA ALA A 142 -1.84 25.52 -9.92
C ALA A 142 -0.54 24.70 -10.12
N VAL A 143 0.60 25.20 -9.64
CA VAL A 143 1.88 24.44 -9.69
C VAL A 143 1.82 23.24 -8.77
N ALA A 144 1.35 23.40 -7.51
CA ALA A 144 1.23 22.32 -6.54
C ALA A 144 0.38 21.16 -7.07
N MET A 145 -0.81 21.47 -7.57
CA MET A 145 -1.75 20.47 -8.12
C MET A 145 -1.13 19.74 -9.32
N ARG A 146 -0.52 20.47 -10.28
CA ARG A 146 0.14 19.86 -11.43
C ARG A 146 1.32 19.00 -11.04
N LYS A 147 2.15 19.44 -10.09
CA LYS A 147 3.30 18.65 -9.60
C LYS A 147 2.86 17.36 -8.94
N ALA A 148 1.78 17.39 -8.14
CA ALA A 148 1.23 16.17 -7.55
C ALA A 148 0.80 15.16 -8.62
N VAL A 149 0.07 15.60 -9.64
CA VAL A 149 -0.47 14.74 -10.71
C VAL A 149 0.63 14.25 -11.66
N ILE A 150 1.47 15.15 -12.17
CA ILE A 150 2.48 14.81 -13.20
C ILE A 150 3.60 13.94 -12.60
N ASN A 151 4.09 14.29 -11.40
CA ASN A 151 5.17 13.55 -10.75
C ASN A 151 4.65 12.35 -9.95
N ARG A 152 3.33 12.18 -9.86
CA ARG A 152 2.68 11.11 -9.08
C ARG A 152 3.24 11.05 -7.66
N GLY A 153 2.78 11.99 -6.82
CA GLY A 153 3.24 12.10 -5.45
C GLY A 153 2.59 13.28 -4.73
N VAL A 154 3.20 13.70 -3.65
CA VAL A 154 2.67 14.74 -2.78
C VAL A 154 3.14 16.13 -3.21
N SER A 155 2.25 17.09 -3.14
CA SER A 155 2.55 18.53 -3.10
C SER A 155 1.91 19.17 -1.89
N VAL A 156 2.53 20.22 -1.37
CA VAL A 156 2.06 20.92 -0.17
C VAL A 156 1.92 22.42 -0.46
N VAL A 157 0.78 22.97 -0.09
CA VAL A 157 0.55 24.42 -0.07
C VAL A 157 0.49 24.85 1.39
N VAL A 158 1.45 25.67 1.82
CA VAL A 158 1.50 26.25 3.17
C VAL A 158 0.73 27.54 3.16
N LEU A 159 -0.35 27.62 3.94
CA LEU A 159 -1.31 28.74 3.91
C LEU A 159 -1.49 29.37 5.30
N PRO A 160 -0.96 30.58 5.57
CA PRO A 160 -1.26 31.31 6.80
C PRO A 160 -2.75 31.61 6.91
N GLY A 161 -3.31 31.45 8.12
CA GLY A 161 -4.74 31.61 8.37
C GLY A 161 -5.27 33.00 8.04
N ASP A 162 -4.48 34.07 8.30
CA ASP A 162 -4.83 35.44 7.95
C ASP A 162 -4.81 35.68 6.42
N VAL A 163 -3.88 35.06 5.69
CA VAL A 163 -3.82 35.14 4.22
C VAL A 163 -5.03 34.43 3.59
N ALA A 164 -5.46 33.31 4.15
CA ALA A 164 -6.63 32.58 3.71
C ALA A 164 -7.93 33.45 3.70
N LEU A 165 -8.02 34.39 4.64
CA LEU A 165 -9.18 35.30 4.79
C LEU A 165 -9.10 36.56 3.94
N LYS A 166 -7.95 36.92 3.40
CA LYS A 166 -7.77 38.09 2.53
C LYS A 166 -8.47 37.90 1.18
N ALA A 167 -8.78 38.99 0.49
CA ALA A 167 -9.36 38.97 -0.84
C ALA A 167 -8.39 38.31 -1.85
N ALA A 168 -8.88 37.39 -2.63
CA ALA A 168 -8.15 36.85 -3.77
C ALA A 168 -7.98 37.92 -4.87
N PRO A 169 -6.95 37.83 -5.73
CA PRO A 169 -6.76 38.77 -6.84
C PRO A 169 -7.97 38.79 -7.77
N GLU A 170 -8.40 39.99 -8.21
CA GLU A 170 -9.57 40.15 -9.10
C GLU A 170 -9.36 39.49 -10.49
N SER A 171 -8.11 39.42 -10.95
CA SER A 171 -7.71 38.76 -12.19
C SER A 171 -7.58 37.24 -12.09
N ALA A 172 -7.71 36.67 -10.88
CA ALA A 172 -7.57 35.25 -10.66
C ALA A 172 -8.79 34.50 -11.22
N SER A 173 -8.66 33.93 -12.40
CA SER A 173 -9.59 32.94 -12.90
C SER A 173 -9.14 31.56 -12.40
N SER A 174 -10.06 30.85 -11.72
CA SER A 174 -9.80 29.46 -11.33
C SER A 174 -9.92 28.58 -12.58
N HIS A 175 -8.80 28.28 -13.19
CA HIS A 175 -8.74 27.34 -14.32
C HIS A 175 -7.84 26.18 -13.98
N TRP A 176 -8.42 24.99 -13.92
CA TRP A 176 -7.68 23.75 -13.87
C TRP A 176 -7.57 23.14 -15.27
N TYR A 177 -6.34 22.99 -15.74
CA TYR A 177 -6.06 22.24 -16.96
C TYR A 177 -5.55 20.85 -16.57
N HIS A 178 -6.36 19.85 -16.83
CA HIS A 178 -5.93 18.46 -16.78
C HIS A 178 -5.14 18.14 -18.05
N ALA A 179 -3.81 18.26 -17.97
CA ALA A 179 -2.96 17.81 -19.06
C ALA A 179 -2.90 16.27 -19.05
N PRO A 180 -3.20 15.59 -20.16
CA PRO A 180 -3.06 14.15 -20.24
C PRO A 180 -1.59 13.76 -20.01
N LEU A 181 -1.35 12.71 -19.23
CA LEU A 181 -0.01 12.18 -19.07
C LEU A 181 0.47 11.59 -20.41
N PRO A 182 1.73 11.84 -20.82
CA PRO A 182 2.25 11.29 -22.05
C PRO A 182 2.37 9.76 -21.95
N THR A 183 2.03 9.07 -23.05
CA THR A 183 2.39 7.66 -23.24
C THR A 183 3.80 7.59 -23.81
N VAL A 184 4.70 6.93 -23.12
CA VAL A 184 6.11 6.81 -23.51
C VAL A 184 6.36 5.41 -24.05
N THR A 185 6.85 5.33 -25.29
CA THR A 185 7.28 4.07 -25.92
C THR A 185 8.75 4.20 -26.29
N PRO A 186 9.61 3.20 -25.98
CA PRO A 186 11.00 3.21 -26.38
C PRO A 186 11.17 3.30 -27.91
N ALA A 187 12.30 3.80 -28.37
CA ALA A 187 12.59 3.88 -29.80
C ALA A 187 12.60 2.48 -30.43
N GLU A 188 12.20 2.39 -31.71
CA GLU A 188 12.12 1.09 -32.43
C GLU A 188 13.48 0.38 -32.46
N GLU A 189 14.58 1.11 -32.56
CA GLU A 189 15.94 0.53 -32.52
C GLU A 189 16.23 -0.15 -31.18
N GLU A 190 15.80 0.44 -30.07
CA GLU A 190 15.96 -0.15 -28.73
C GLU A 190 15.10 -1.41 -28.58
N LEU A 191 13.87 -1.37 -29.09
CA LEU A 191 12.98 -2.55 -29.10
C LEU A 191 13.57 -3.68 -29.96
N ARG A 192 14.18 -3.38 -31.11
CA ARG A 192 14.86 -4.38 -31.95
C ARG A 192 16.08 -4.99 -31.25
N LYS A 193 16.87 -4.19 -30.53
CA LYS A 193 17.99 -4.69 -29.70
C LYS A 193 17.48 -5.61 -28.59
N LEU A 194 16.37 -5.25 -27.93
CA LEU A 194 15.74 -6.11 -26.92
C LEU A 194 15.22 -7.42 -27.54
N ALA A 195 14.53 -7.36 -28.68
CA ALA A 195 14.04 -8.54 -29.37
C ALA A 195 15.20 -9.49 -29.76
N GLN A 196 16.33 -8.95 -30.22
CA GLN A 196 17.52 -9.74 -30.52
C GLN A 196 18.10 -10.39 -29.25
N LEU A 197 18.17 -9.66 -28.13
CA LEU A 197 18.64 -10.22 -26.87
C LEU A 197 17.74 -11.38 -26.41
N ILE A 198 16.43 -11.19 -26.43
CA ILE A 198 15.43 -12.21 -26.10
C ILE A 198 15.58 -13.46 -26.99
N ARG A 199 15.85 -13.28 -28.28
CA ARG A 199 16.06 -14.40 -29.21
C ARG A 199 17.17 -15.34 -28.76
N TYR A 200 18.29 -14.79 -28.26
CA TYR A 200 19.48 -15.55 -27.84
C TYR A 200 19.48 -15.96 -26.36
N SER A 201 18.50 -15.57 -25.58
CA SER A 201 18.33 -15.99 -24.18
C SER A 201 17.60 -17.32 -24.11
N SER A 202 17.94 -18.17 -23.14
CA SER A 202 17.31 -19.48 -22.95
C SER A 202 16.28 -19.46 -21.82
N ASN A 203 16.72 -19.17 -20.59
CA ASN A 203 15.90 -19.16 -19.38
C ASN A 203 15.49 -17.72 -19.02
N ILE A 204 14.43 -17.23 -19.63
CA ILE A 204 13.92 -15.89 -19.40
C ILE A 204 12.89 -15.91 -18.27
N ALA A 205 13.04 -15.04 -17.27
CA ALA A 205 12.02 -14.76 -16.26
C ALA A 205 11.56 -13.31 -16.34
N LEU A 206 10.27 -13.07 -16.09
CA LEU A 206 9.68 -11.74 -15.99
C LEU A 206 9.43 -11.41 -14.52
N MET A 207 9.89 -10.24 -14.07
CA MET A 207 9.59 -9.72 -12.73
C MET A 207 8.72 -8.48 -12.83
N CYS A 208 7.47 -8.59 -12.40
CA CYS A 208 6.43 -7.59 -12.61
C CYS A 208 6.09 -6.83 -11.33
N GLY A 209 5.98 -5.51 -11.44
CA GLY A 209 5.56 -4.63 -10.36
C GLY A 209 4.26 -3.88 -10.66
N SER A 210 3.99 -2.84 -9.88
CA SER A 210 2.79 -1.99 -10.04
C SER A 210 2.73 -1.24 -11.38
N GLY A 211 3.86 -1.05 -12.07
CA GLY A 211 3.89 -0.47 -13.42
C GLY A 211 3.23 -1.34 -14.49
N CYS A 212 2.88 -2.61 -14.18
CA CYS A 212 2.09 -3.48 -15.05
C CYS A 212 0.58 -3.21 -14.97
N ALA A 213 0.13 -2.24 -14.18
CA ALA A 213 -1.27 -1.84 -14.10
C ALA A 213 -1.83 -1.51 -15.50
N GLY A 214 -2.96 -2.14 -15.85
CA GLY A 214 -3.61 -1.97 -17.16
C GLY A 214 -2.90 -2.64 -18.36
N ALA A 215 -1.82 -3.40 -18.12
CA ALA A 215 -1.06 -4.11 -19.17
C ALA A 215 -1.20 -5.64 -19.10
N HIS A 216 -2.22 -6.13 -18.39
CA HIS A 216 -2.37 -7.57 -18.11
C HIS A 216 -2.38 -8.44 -19.39
N GLN A 217 -3.19 -8.07 -20.36
CA GLN A 217 -3.31 -8.82 -21.63
C GLN A 217 -1.98 -8.84 -22.37
N GLU A 218 -1.34 -7.66 -22.53
CA GLU A 218 -0.06 -7.54 -23.22
C GLU A 218 1.05 -8.32 -22.52
N LEU A 219 1.00 -8.38 -21.18
CA LEU A 219 1.95 -9.16 -20.38
C LEU A 219 1.78 -10.66 -20.61
N VAL A 220 0.55 -11.17 -20.61
CA VAL A 220 0.25 -12.59 -20.87
C VAL A 220 0.63 -12.98 -22.30
N GLU A 221 0.33 -12.12 -23.30
CA GLU A 221 0.74 -12.32 -24.70
C GLU A 221 2.27 -12.33 -24.85
N PHE A 222 2.97 -11.45 -24.18
CA PHE A 222 4.43 -11.40 -24.17
C PHE A 222 5.03 -12.68 -23.57
N ALA A 223 4.57 -13.09 -22.39
CA ALA A 223 4.99 -14.33 -21.75
C ALA A 223 4.70 -15.57 -22.60
N ALA A 224 3.53 -15.62 -23.25
CA ALA A 224 3.16 -16.67 -24.21
C ALA A 224 4.14 -16.74 -25.38
N LYS A 225 4.50 -15.59 -25.94
CA LYS A 225 5.41 -15.50 -27.10
C LYS A 225 6.81 -16.01 -26.80
N ILE A 226 7.33 -15.70 -25.61
CA ILE A 226 8.71 -16.05 -25.22
C ILE A 226 8.81 -17.25 -24.28
N LYS A 227 7.68 -17.89 -23.93
CA LYS A 227 7.58 -19.03 -22.99
C LYS A 227 8.25 -18.75 -21.64
N ALA A 228 8.04 -17.54 -21.11
CA ALA A 228 8.66 -17.10 -19.86
C ALA A 228 7.70 -17.18 -18.67
N PRO A 229 8.12 -17.70 -17.52
CA PRO A 229 7.37 -17.58 -16.27
C PRO A 229 7.33 -16.12 -15.80
N ILE A 230 6.20 -15.75 -15.18
CA ILE A 230 5.97 -14.44 -14.60
C ILE A 230 6.06 -14.54 -13.08
N VAL A 231 6.99 -13.78 -12.50
CA VAL A 231 7.12 -13.54 -11.07
C VAL A 231 6.62 -12.13 -10.79
N HIS A 232 6.03 -11.88 -9.63
CA HIS A 232 5.59 -10.54 -9.30
C HIS A 232 6.01 -10.08 -7.90
N ALA A 233 6.10 -8.76 -7.70
CA ALA A 233 6.16 -8.13 -6.39
C ALA A 233 4.77 -8.04 -5.76
N LEU A 234 4.68 -7.74 -4.46
CA LEU A 234 3.39 -7.59 -3.77
C LEU A 234 2.48 -6.57 -4.46
N ARG A 235 3.01 -5.41 -4.85
CA ARG A 235 2.24 -4.38 -5.58
C ARG A 235 1.92 -4.75 -7.03
N GLY A 236 2.53 -5.78 -7.57
CA GLY A 236 2.16 -6.37 -8.87
C GLY A 236 1.01 -7.36 -8.78
N LYS A 237 0.77 -7.94 -7.60
CA LYS A 237 -0.18 -9.04 -7.38
C LYS A 237 -1.55 -8.80 -8.02
N GLU A 238 -2.19 -7.67 -7.72
CA GLU A 238 -3.55 -7.35 -8.22
C GLU A 238 -3.63 -7.16 -9.73
N HIS A 239 -2.49 -6.94 -10.40
CA HIS A 239 -2.41 -6.68 -11.83
C HIS A 239 -1.98 -7.90 -12.65
N VAL A 240 -1.38 -8.90 -12.01
CA VAL A 240 -0.60 -9.96 -12.69
C VAL A 240 -1.14 -11.36 -12.47
N GLU A 241 -1.57 -11.73 -11.24
CA GLU A 241 -1.80 -13.15 -10.91
C GLU A 241 -3.07 -13.76 -11.48
N TYR A 242 -4.12 -12.96 -11.76
CA TYR A 242 -5.40 -13.48 -12.24
C TYR A 242 -5.33 -13.87 -13.71
N ASP A 243 -6.10 -14.90 -14.11
CA ASP A 243 -6.21 -15.37 -15.49
C ASP A 243 -4.86 -15.45 -16.24
N ASN A 244 -3.82 -15.89 -15.53
CA ASN A 244 -2.45 -15.88 -16.00
C ASN A 244 -1.82 -17.29 -15.91
N PRO A 245 -1.74 -18.05 -17.03
CA PRO A 245 -1.16 -19.39 -17.02
C PRO A 245 0.37 -19.41 -16.90
N TYR A 246 1.01 -18.26 -16.86
CA TYR A 246 2.47 -18.09 -16.74
C TYR A 246 2.89 -17.62 -15.34
N ASP A 247 1.91 -17.33 -14.45
CA ASP A 247 2.20 -16.89 -13.09
C ASP A 247 2.84 -18.01 -12.27
N VAL A 248 3.95 -17.71 -11.63
CA VAL A 248 4.69 -18.61 -10.74
C VAL A 248 4.82 -18.04 -9.33
N GLY A 249 3.99 -17.06 -9.03
CA GLY A 249 3.85 -16.46 -7.72
C GLY A 249 4.80 -15.31 -7.43
N MET A 250 4.73 -14.87 -6.20
CA MET A 250 5.44 -13.69 -5.71
C MET A 250 6.86 -14.03 -5.23
N THR A 251 7.79 -13.11 -5.41
CA THR A 251 9.12 -13.14 -4.78
C THR A 251 9.25 -12.13 -3.63
N GLY A 252 10.38 -12.14 -2.95
CA GLY A 252 10.69 -11.26 -1.83
C GLY A 252 10.53 -11.96 -0.48
N LEU A 253 10.72 -11.21 0.60
CA LEU A 253 10.73 -11.75 1.98
C LEU A 253 9.47 -12.55 2.35
N ILE A 254 8.34 -12.15 1.84
CA ILE A 254 7.03 -12.78 2.10
C ILE A 254 6.52 -13.61 0.92
N GLY A 255 7.34 -13.78 -0.11
CA GLY A 255 7.00 -14.47 -1.35
C GLY A 255 6.99 -15.99 -1.25
N PHE A 256 6.94 -16.63 -2.43
CA PHE A 256 6.94 -18.08 -2.60
C PHE A 256 8.33 -18.59 -3.01
N SER A 257 8.65 -19.81 -2.64
CA SER A 257 9.89 -20.46 -3.09
C SER A 257 9.97 -20.55 -4.62
N SER A 258 8.84 -20.77 -5.30
CA SER A 258 8.77 -20.81 -6.76
C SER A 258 9.18 -19.50 -7.42
N GLY A 259 8.67 -18.35 -6.97
CA GLY A 259 9.06 -17.04 -7.49
C GLY A 259 10.54 -16.74 -7.26
N PHE A 260 11.05 -17.05 -6.06
CA PHE A 260 12.47 -16.90 -5.75
C PHE A 260 13.37 -17.74 -6.67
N HIS A 261 13.12 -19.05 -6.73
CA HIS A 261 13.97 -19.95 -7.54
C HIS A 261 13.84 -19.69 -9.04
N THR A 262 12.69 -19.25 -9.52
CA THR A 262 12.52 -18.84 -10.92
C THR A 262 13.44 -17.66 -11.24
N MET A 263 13.47 -16.62 -10.40
CA MET A 263 14.38 -15.49 -10.62
C MET A 263 15.85 -15.92 -10.55
N MET A 264 16.23 -16.70 -9.54
CA MET A 264 17.63 -17.09 -9.32
C MET A 264 18.18 -18.04 -10.38
N ASN A 265 17.34 -18.80 -11.08
CA ASN A 265 17.75 -19.73 -12.13
C ASN A 265 17.59 -19.16 -13.57
N ALA A 266 17.18 -17.90 -13.70
CA ALA A 266 17.11 -17.24 -15.00
C ALA A 266 18.51 -16.87 -15.50
N ASP A 267 18.76 -17.00 -16.81
CA ASP A 267 19.92 -16.41 -17.48
C ASP A 267 19.65 -14.97 -17.95
N THR A 268 18.36 -14.64 -18.05
CA THR A 268 17.89 -13.31 -18.43
C THR A 268 16.66 -12.95 -17.59
N LEU A 269 16.75 -11.87 -16.84
CA LEU A 269 15.68 -11.34 -16.02
C LEU A 269 15.19 -10.01 -16.57
N ILE A 270 13.90 -9.93 -16.91
CA ILE A 270 13.27 -8.71 -17.41
C ILE A 270 12.40 -8.11 -16.30
N LEU A 271 12.79 -6.94 -15.81
CA LEU A 271 12.07 -6.17 -14.81
C LEU A 271 11.06 -5.26 -15.51
N LEU A 272 9.78 -5.41 -15.19
CA LEU A 272 8.67 -4.69 -15.80
C LEU A 272 7.98 -3.81 -14.77
N GLY A 273 8.20 -2.50 -14.83
CA GLY A 273 7.56 -1.51 -13.96
C GLY A 273 7.72 -1.82 -12.47
N THR A 274 8.93 -2.15 -12.04
CA THR A 274 9.25 -2.51 -10.66
C THR A 274 10.56 -1.90 -10.17
N GLN A 275 10.53 -1.40 -8.94
CA GLN A 275 11.70 -0.95 -8.17
C GLN A 275 11.97 -1.91 -7.01
N PHE A 276 11.92 -3.21 -7.26
CA PHE A 276 12.05 -4.23 -6.22
C PHE A 276 13.35 -4.05 -5.41
N PRO A 277 13.28 -3.76 -4.09
CA PRO A 277 14.41 -3.22 -3.35
C PRO A 277 15.41 -4.27 -2.83
N TYR A 278 15.03 -5.54 -2.81
CA TYR A 278 15.79 -6.59 -2.10
C TYR A 278 16.88 -7.18 -2.98
N ARG A 279 18.09 -6.63 -2.90
CA ARG A 279 19.26 -7.05 -3.72
C ARG A 279 19.59 -8.55 -3.63
N ALA A 280 19.35 -9.16 -2.47
CA ALA A 280 19.61 -10.60 -2.26
C ALA A 280 18.70 -11.54 -3.09
N PHE A 281 17.67 -11.00 -3.72
CA PHE A 281 16.72 -11.74 -4.57
C PHE A 281 17.01 -11.59 -6.07
N TYR A 282 18.06 -10.86 -6.45
CA TYR A 282 18.49 -10.75 -7.84
C TYR A 282 19.56 -11.81 -8.17
N PRO A 283 19.49 -12.48 -9.32
CA PRO A 283 20.53 -13.39 -9.77
C PRO A 283 21.82 -12.64 -10.07
N THR A 284 22.98 -13.20 -9.71
CA THR A 284 24.30 -12.56 -9.89
C THR A 284 24.82 -12.66 -11.32
N ASP A 285 24.49 -13.76 -12.01
CA ASP A 285 25.07 -14.11 -13.31
C ASP A 285 24.13 -13.89 -14.49
N ALA A 286 22.88 -13.48 -14.24
CA ALA A 286 21.89 -13.20 -15.27
C ALA A 286 22.10 -11.82 -15.91
N LYS A 287 21.69 -11.71 -17.18
CA LYS A 287 21.48 -10.40 -17.81
C LYS A 287 20.20 -9.79 -17.25
N ILE A 288 20.28 -8.55 -16.79
CA ILE A 288 19.14 -7.82 -16.25
C ILE A 288 18.74 -6.71 -17.21
N ILE A 289 17.49 -6.79 -17.68
CA ILE A 289 16.84 -5.77 -18.48
C ILE A 289 15.82 -5.07 -17.60
N GLN A 290 15.75 -3.75 -17.63
CA GLN A 290 14.75 -3.02 -16.87
C GLN A 290 13.97 -2.08 -17.79
N ILE A 291 12.63 -2.18 -17.73
CA ILE A 291 11.69 -1.31 -18.42
C ILE A 291 10.89 -0.57 -17.35
N ASP A 292 11.00 0.74 -17.32
CA ASP A 292 10.30 1.60 -16.37
C ASP A 292 9.95 2.94 -16.99
N ILE A 293 8.82 3.52 -16.58
CA ILE A 293 8.40 4.85 -17.03
C ILE A 293 9.28 5.96 -16.44
N ASN A 294 9.86 5.70 -15.26
CA ASN A 294 10.74 6.64 -14.58
C ASN A 294 12.21 6.26 -14.81
N PRO A 295 12.96 7.03 -15.59
CA PRO A 295 14.38 6.75 -15.83
C PRO A 295 15.23 6.75 -14.55
N GLY A 296 14.85 7.51 -13.54
CA GLY A 296 15.53 7.53 -12.23
C GLY A 296 15.43 6.25 -11.42
N SER A 297 14.48 5.36 -11.77
CA SER A 297 14.30 4.06 -11.13
C SER A 297 15.20 2.97 -11.70
N ILE A 298 15.67 3.16 -12.93
CA ILE A 298 16.45 2.16 -13.65
C ILE A 298 17.85 2.03 -13.03
N GLY A 299 18.23 0.81 -12.69
CA GLY A 299 19.54 0.53 -12.09
C GLY A 299 19.67 0.88 -10.60
N ALA A 300 18.60 1.34 -9.93
CA ALA A 300 18.67 1.74 -8.53
C ALA A 300 19.02 0.59 -7.57
N HIS A 301 18.61 -0.65 -7.86
CA HIS A 301 18.75 -1.79 -6.97
C HIS A 301 19.57 -2.95 -7.54
N SER A 302 19.79 -2.99 -8.85
CA SER A 302 20.61 -4.01 -9.53
C SER A 302 21.44 -3.41 -10.65
N LYS A 303 22.51 -4.10 -11.04
CA LYS A 303 23.20 -3.80 -12.31
C LYS A 303 22.24 -4.10 -13.46
N VAL A 304 22.06 -3.16 -14.38
CA VAL A 304 21.20 -3.31 -15.55
C VAL A 304 22.08 -3.38 -16.81
N ASP A 305 21.91 -4.44 -17.59
CA ASP A 305 22.63 -4.63 -18.85
C ASP A 305 21.95 -3.91 -20.02
N MET A 306 20.62 -3.76 -19.94
CA MET A 306 19.83 -3.00 -20.92
C MET A 306 18.69 -2.25 -20.22
N ALA A 307 18.59 -0.95 -20.50
CA ALA A 307 17.60 -0.03 -19.93
C ALA A 307 16.66 0.47 -21.04
N LEU A 308 15.34 0.44 -20.78
CA LEU A 308 14.35 1.06 -21.66
C LEU A 308 13.43 1.96 -20.84
N VAL A 309 13.22 3.18 -21.29
CA VAL A 309 12.25 4.10 -20.68
C VAL A 309 10.93 4.00 -21.43
N GLY A 310 9.89 3.52 -20.76
CA GLY A 310 8.59 3.35 -21.40
C GLY A 310 7.51 2.87 -20.47
N ASP A 311 6.28 3.16 -20.85
CA ASP A 311 5.07 2.55 -20.29
C ASP A 311 5.01 1.06 -20.65
N ILE A 312 4.69 0.20 -19.70
CA ILE A 312 4.76 -1.25 -19.92
C ILE A 312 3.79 -1.69 -21.03
N LYS A 313 2.56 -1.18 -21.01
CA LYS A 313 1.54 -1.55 -22.01
C LYS A 313 1.96 -1.17 -23.42
N SER A 314 2.35 0.08 -23.61
CA SER A 314 2.77 0.58 -24.94
C SER A 314 4.05 -0.07 -25.43
N THR A 315 5.01 -0.32 -24.51
CA THR A 315 6.24 -1.02 -24.81
C THR A 315 6.00 -2.45 -25.26
N LEU A 316 5.18 -3.22 -24.52
CA LEU A 316 4.89 -4.61 -24.90
C LEU A 316 4.10 -4.70 -26.20
N LYS A 317 3.14 -3.80 -26.46
CA LYS A 317 2.44 -3.71 -27.75
C LYS A 317 3.38 -3.50 -28.94
N ALA A 318 4.41 -2.67 -28.75
CA ALA A 318 5.39 -2.40 -29.80
C ALA A 318 6.46 -3.52 -29.92
N LEU A 319 6.78 -4.21 -28.83
CA LEU A 319 7.80 -5.26 -28.77
C LEU A 319 7.30 -6.60 -29.32
N VAL A 320 6.11 -7.05 -28.93
CA VAL A 320 5.60 -8.40 -29.24
C VAL A 320 5.61 -8.72 -30.74
N PRO A 321 5.25 -7.78 -31.65
CA PRO A 321 5.33 -8.04 -33.10
C PRO A 321 6.76 -8.26 -33.64
N LEU A 322 7.78 -7.78 -32.92
CA LEU A 322 9.20 -7.93 -33.31
C LEU A 322 9.81 -9.26 -32.86
N LEU A 323 9.08 -10.03 -32.04
CA LEU A 323 9.58 -11.27 -31.45
C LEU A 323 9.27 -12.49 -32.31
N GLU A 324 10.24 -13.37 -32.42
CA GLU A 324 10.01 -14.74 -32.87
C GLU A 324 9.41 -15.57 -31.72
N GLU A 325 8.46 -16.45 -32.04
CA GLU A 325 7.87 -17.33 -31.05
C GLU A 325 8.86 -18.39 -30.59
N LYS A 326 9.11 -18.49 -29.29
CA LYS A 326 9.91 -19.57 -28.72
C LYS A 326 9.09 -20.86 -28.61
N THR A 327 9.74 -21.98 -28.74
CA THR A 327 9.12 -23.33 -28.65
C THR A 327 9.52 -24.07 -27.37
N ASP A 328 10.72 -23.79 -26.83
CA ASP A 328 11.19 -24.41 -25.59
C ASP A 328 10.42 -23.89 -24.38
N ARG A 329 9.81 -24.81 -23.66
CA ARG A 329 9.02 -24.56 -22.46
C ARG A 329 9.64 -25.13 -21.18
N HIS A 330 10.79 -25.77 -21.29
CA HIS A 330 11.35 -26.54 -20.16
C HIS A 330 11.49 -25.69 -18.89
N PHE A 331 12.02 -24.47 -19.00
CA PHE A 331 12.18 -23.55 -17.87
C PHE A 331 10.82 -23.12 -17.29
N LEU A 332 9.87 -22.77 -18.15
CA LEU A 332 8.50 -22.41 -17.77
C LEU A 332 7.78 -23.57 -17.07
N ASP A 333 7.81 -24.76 -17.66
CA ASP A 333 7.08 -25.92 -17.13
C ASP A 333 7.62 -26.35 -15.75
N LYS A 334 8.95 -26.30 -15.56
CA LYS A 334 9.58 -26.53 -14.26
C LYS A 334 9.20 -25.48 -13.22
N ALA A 335 9.12 -24.20 -13.61
CA ALA A 335 8.71 -23.12 -12.71
C ALA A 335 7.23 -23.27 -12.31
N LEU A 336 6.35 -23.63 -13.24
CA LEU A 336 4.93 -23.88 -12.98
C LEU A 336 4.71 -25.12 -12.08
N GLU A 337 5.50 -26.18 -12.25
CA GLU A 337 5.47 -27.35 -11.37
C GLU A 337 5.83 -26.96 -9.94
N HIS A 338 6.94 -26.25 -9.78
CA HIS A 338 7.36 -25.73 -8.46
C HIS A 338 6.28 -24.83 -7.84
N TYR A 339 5.62 -23.98 -8.63
CA TYR A 339 4.54 -23.13 -8.12
C TYR A 339 3.33 -23.94 -7.62
N ARG A 340 2.92 -24.97 -8.37
CA ARG A 340 1.84 -25.87 -7.91
C ARG A 340 2.17 -26.53 -6.58
N ASP A 341 3.41 -27.01 -6.40
CA ASP A 341 3.85 -27.63 -5.16
C ASP A 341 3.92 -26.63 -4.01
N ALA A 342 4.48 -25.43 -4.25
CA ALA A 342 4.51 -24.36 -3.27
C ALA A 342 3.09 -23.91 -2.85
N ARG A 343 2.18 -23.78 -3.82
CA ARG A 343 0.79 -23.41 -3.55
C ARG A 343 0.07 -24.47 -2.72
N LYS A 344 0.23 -25.75 -3.08
CA LYS A 344 -0.32 -26.87 -2.33
C LYS A 344 0.18 -26.87 -0.88
N GLY A 345 1.47 -26.66 -0.67
CA GLY A 345 2.04 -26.55 0.68
C GLY A 345 1.42 -25.43 1.51
N LEU A 346 1.18 -24.27 0.89
CA LEU A 346 0.52 -23.15 1.56
C LEU A 346 -0.96 -23.44 1.85
N ASP A 347 -1.68 -24.07 0.92
CA ASP A 347 -3.08 -24.44 1.10
C ASP A 347 -3.25 -25.50 2.20
N ASP A 348 -2.29 -26.41 2.35
CA ASP A 348 -2.27 -27.38 3.46
C ASP A 348 -2.09 -26.71 4.83
N LEU A 349 -1.41 -25.55 4.90
CA LEU A 349 -1.27 -24.75 6.13
C LEU A 349 -2.55 -23.96 6.48
N ALA A 350 -3.45 -23.74 5.53
CA ALA A 350 -4.68 -22.97 5.71
C ALA A 350 -5.89 -23.83 6.09
N LYS A 351 -5.67 -24.97 6.74
CA LYS A 351 -6.76 -25.84 7.21
C LYS A 351 -7.24 -25.39 8.59
N PRO A 352 -8.56 -25.54 8.89
CA PRO A 352 -9.08 -25.28 10.23
C PRO A 352 -8.46 -26.26 11.25
N SER A 353 -8.26 -25.80 12.47
CA SER A 353 -7.74 -26.59 13.57
C SER A 353 -8.55 -26.35 14.85
N ASP A 354 -8.82 -27.40 15.60
CA ASP A 354 -9.52 -27.28 16.89
C ASP A 354 -8.63 -26.71 18.00
N LYS A 355 -7.30 -26.64 17.76
CA LYS A 355 -6.33 -26.19 18.78
C LYS A 355 -6.16 -24.67 18.78
N ALA A 356 -6.16 -24.05 17.61
CA ALA A 356 -5.99 -22.62 17.44
C ALA A 356 -6.48 -22.18 16.05
N ILE A 357 -6.83 -20.90 15.89
CA ILE A 357 -7.11 -20.31 14.59
C ILE A 357 -5.79 -19.94 13.95
N HIS A 358 -5.43 -20.61 12.86
CA HIS A 358 -4.28 -20.23 12.07
C HIS A 358 -4.60 -19.00 11.20
N PRO A 359 -3.75 -17.97 11.16
CA PRO A 359 -4.01 -16.76 10.38
C PRO A 359 -4.12 -17.03 8.88
N GLN A 360 -3.49 -18.09 8.37
CA GLN A 360 -3.62 -18.56 6.98
C GLN A 360 -5.07 -18.96 6.67
N TYR A 361 -5.70 -19.71 7.56
CA TYR A 361 -7.09 -20.11 7.44
C TYR A 361 -8.01 -18.88 7.43
N LEU A 362 -7.83 -17.96 8.37
CA LEU A 362 -8.60 -16.72 8.42
C LEU A 362 -8.47 -15.92 7.11
N ALA A 363 -7.25 -15.72 6.61
CA ALA A 363 -7.02 -14.97 5.37
C ALA A 363 -7.64 -15.67 4.13
N GLN A 364 -7.60 -17.01 4.08
CA GLN A 364 -8.24 -17.78 3.02
C GLN A 364 -9.76 -17.62 3.07
N GLN A 365 -10.37 -17.65 4.28
CA GLN A 365 -11.81 -17.46 4.43
C GLN A 365 -12.25 -16.01 4.14
N ILE A 366 -11.44 -15.00 4.49
CA ILE A 366 -11.67 -13.61 4.05
C ILE A 366 -11.73 -13.57 2.52
N SER A 367 -10.76 -14.17 1.83
CA SER A 367 -10.74 -14.21 0.38
C SER A 367 -11.92 -14.97 -0.23
N HIS A 368 -12.40 -16.03 0.45
CA HIS A 368 -13.51 -16.85 -0.01
C HIS A 368 -14.86 -16.11 0.07
N PHE A 369 -15.12 -15.43 1.18
CA PHE A 369 -16.42 -14.78 1.44
C PHE A 369 -16.50 -13.34 0.93
N ALA A 370 -15.38 -12.70 0.61
CA ALA A 370 -15.37 -11.34 0.08
C ALA A 370 -15.97 -11.26 -1.33
N ASP A 371 -16.61 -10.13 -1.61
CA ASP A 371 -17.22 -9.86 -2.91
C ASP A 371 -16.20 -9.92 -4.05
N GLU A 372 -16.69 -10.15 -5.27
CA GLU A 372 -15.82 -10.25 -6.46
C GLU A 372 -15.05 -8.96 -6.78
N ASP A 373 -15.56 -7.82 -6.36
CA ASP A 373 -14.93 -6.52 -6.57
C ASP A 373 -14.47 -5.86 -5.26
N ALA A 374 -14.32 -6.63 -4.18
CA ALA A 374 -13.89 -6.13 -2.87
C ALA A 374 -12.58 -5.36 -2.94
N ILE A 375 -12.46 -4.34 -2.10
CA ILE A 375 -11.23 -3.60 -1.86
C ILE A 375 -10.68 -4.05 -0.51
N PHE A 376 -9.46 -4.58 -0.52
CA PHE A 376 -8.74 -4.95 0.68
C PHE A 376 -7.73 -3.87 1.03
N THR A 377 -7.64 -3.56 2.31
CA THR A 377 -6.53 -2.80 2.88
C THR A 377 -5.84 -3.68 3.92
N CYS A 378 -4.52 -3.60 4.06
CA CYS A 378 -3.85 -4.41 5.07
C CYS A 378 -2.72 -3.66 5.78
N ASP A 379 -2.59 -3.92 7.08
CA ASP A 379 -1.50 -3.39 7.89
C ASP A 379 -0.18 -4.05 7.53
N VAL A 380 0.89 -3.26 7.56
CA VAL A 380 2.24 -3.81 7.47
C VAL A 380 2.55 -4.59 8.76
N GLY A 381 3.05 -5.79 8.58
CA GLY A 381 3.26 -6.79 9.61
C GLY A 381 2.79 -8.16 9.14
N THR A 382 2.40 -9.04 10.05
CA THR A 382 1.90 -10.38 9.69
C THR A 382 0.65 -10.36 8.81
N PRO A 383 -0.32 -9.42 8.94
CA PRO A 383 -1.45 -9.34 8.02
C PRO A 383 -1.05 -9.21 6.55
N THR A 384 0.03 -8.46 6.25
CA THR A 384 0.55 -8.35 4.87
C THR A 384 1.01 -9.71 4.32
N VAL A 385 1.62 -10.56 5.16
CA VAL A 385 2.03 -11.91 4.74
C VAL A 385 0.82 -12.74 4.34
N TRP A 386 -0.21 -12.71 5.17
CA TRP A 386 -1.43 -13.48 4.96
C TRP A 386 -2.21 -12.96 3.76
N ALA A 387 -2.33 -11.64 3.60
CA ALA A 387 -2.93 -11.02 2.42
C ALA A 387 -2.17 -11.41 1.14
N ALA A 388 -0.85 -11.31 1.15
CA ALA A 388 0.00 -11.64 0.02
C ALA A 388 -0.14 -13.10 -0.45
N ARG A 389 -0.26 -14.03 0.49
CA ARG A 389 -0.25 -15.47 0.22
C ARG A 389 -1.64 -16.08 -0.02
N TYR A 390 -2.70 -15.50 0.57
CA TYR A 390 -4.02 -16.14 0.61
C TYR A 390 -5.16 -15.33 -0.01
N LEU A 391 -5.04 -14.02 -0.19
CA LEU A 391 -6.00 -13.27 -0.99
C LEU A 391 -5.86 -13.64 -2.46
N LYS A 392 -6.97 -14.03 -3.08
CA LYS A 392 -7.03 -14.29 -4.54
C LYS A 392 -7.49 -13.03 -5.26
N MET A 393 -6.70 -12.58 -6.21
CA MET A 393 -7.07 -11.47 -7.08
C MET A 393 -7.74 -12.02 -8.35
N ASN A 394 -8.61 -11.21 -8.95
CA ASN A 394 -9.43 -11.61 -10.11
C ASN A 394 -9.57 -10.48 -11.15
N GLY A 395 -8.68 -9.48 -11.09
CA GLY A 395 -8.71 -8.31 -11.98
C GLY A 395 -9.74 -7.24 -11.61
N LYS A 396 -10.65 -7.51 -10.66
CA LYS A 396 -11.61 -6.54 -10.12
C LYS A 396 -11.27 -6.14 -8.69
N ARG A 397 -10.80 -7.09 -7.87
CA ARG A 397 -10.36 -6.86 -6.49
C ARG A 397 -9.14 -5.96 -6.45
N ARG A 398 -9.06 -5.14 -5.41
CA ARG A 398 -7.94 -4.23 -5.17
C ARG A 398 -7.28 -4.56 -3.84
N LEU A 399 -5.98 -4.35 -3.74
CA LEU A 399 -5.19 -4.53 -2.53
C LEU A 399 -4.34 -3.29 -2.27
N LEU A 400 -4.70 -2.54 -1.23
CA LEU A 400 -4.00 -1.33 -0.80
C LEU A 400 -3.21 -1.60 0.48
N GLY A 401 -2.08 -0.92 0.62
CA GLY A 401 -1.26 -1.00 1.84
C GLY A 401 -0.03 -0.10 1.75
N SER A 402 0.62 0.08 2.89
CA SER A 402 1.85 0.87 3.02
C SER A 402 3.09 0.07 2.58
N PHE A 403 3.03 -0.58 1.42
CA PHE A 403 4.02 -1.60 1.03
C PHE A 403 5.41 -1.04 0.67
N ASN A 404 5.51 0.24 0.34
CA ASN A 404 6.77 0.91 0.03
C ASN A 404 7.30 1.73 1.21
N HIS A 405 6.42 2.21 2.08
CA HIS A 405 6.80 2.98 3.26
C HIS A 405 6.93 2.10 4.50
N GLY A 406 6.09 1.08 4.63
CA GLY A 406 6.17 0.10 5.69
C GLY A 406 5.50 0.53 6.99
N SER A 407 4.55 1.47 6.96
CA SER A 407 3.83 1.90 8.15
C SER A 407 2.85 0.84 8.63
N MET A 408 2.84 0.56 9.91
CA MET A 408 1.72 -0.06 10.61
C MET A 408 0.54 0.93 10.67
N ALA A 409 -0.62 0.46 11.11
CA ALA A 409 -1.85 1.26 11.33
C ALA A 409 -2.48 1.86 10.06
N ASN A 410 -2.02 1.50 8.88
CA ASN A 410 -2.51 2.05 7.61
C ASN A 410 -3.83 1.43 7.14
N ALA A 411 -4.16 0.20 7.55
CA ALA A 411 -5.29 -0.55 6.98
C ALA A 411 -6.64 0.13 7.22
N MET A 412 -6.98 0.46 8.45
CA MET A 412 -8.24 1.15 8.77
C MET A 412 -8.31 2.56 8.14
N PRO A 413 -7.29 3.42 8.25
CA PRO A 413 -7.26 4.71 7.57
C PRO A 413 -7.46 4.62 6.04
N GLN A 414 -6.75 3.72 5.39
CA GLN A 414 -6.94 3.52 3.95
C GLN A 414 -8.32 2.97 3.61
N ALA A 415 -8.92 2.16 4.48
CA ALA A 415 -10.29 1.67 4.31
C ALA A 415 -11.33 2.79 4.40
N LEU A 416 -11.13 3.80 5.25
CA LEU A 416 -11.95 5.01 5.28
C LEU A 416 -11.95 5.69 3.91
N GLY A 417 -10.78 5.97 3.37
CA GLY A 417 -10.60 6.58 2.05
C GLY A 417 -11.20 5.73 0.93
N ALA A 418 -10.95 4.42 0.96
CA ALA A 418 -11.45 3.49 -0.04
C ALA A 418 -12.98 3.43 -0.04
N LYS A 419 -13.62 3.36 1.14
CA LYS A 419 -15.09 3.27 1.24
C LYS A 419 -15.78 4.57 0.85
N ALA A 420 -15.23 5.72 1.22
CA ALA A 420 -15.75 7.02 0.80
C ALA A 420 -15.63 7.21 -0.72
N THR A 421 -14.59 6.65 -1.34
CA THR A 421 -14.33 6.75 -2.78
C THR A 421 -15.18 5.79 -3.61
N ALA A 422 -15.38 4.57 -3.11
CA ALA A 422 -16.14 3.51 -3.79
C ALA A 422 -17.26 2.99 -2.88
N PRO A 423 -18.33 3.78 -2.66
CA PRO A 423 -19.37 3.47 -1.66
C PRO A 423 -20.13 2.19 -1.96
N GLU A 424 -20.22 1.77 -3.23
CA GLU A 424 -20.92 0.54 -3.65
C GLU A 424 -20.09 -0.73 -3.43
N ARG A 425 -18.76 -0.61 -3.28
CA ARG A 425 -17.88 -1.76 -3.15
C ARG A 425 -17.72 -2.17 -1.68
N GLN A 426 -17.59 -3.46 -1.45
CA GLN A 426 -17.19 -3.98 -0.16
C GLN A 426 -15.74 -3.55 0.14
N VAL A 427 -15.48 -3.03 1.35
CA VAL A 427 -14.13 -2.70 1.82
C VAL A 427 -13.83 -3.51 3.07
N VAL A 428 -12.73 -4.26 3.03
CA VAL A 428 -12.26 -5.13 4.11
C VAL A 428 -10.87 -4.68 4.55
N ALA A 429 -10.75 -4.23 5.81
CA ALA A 429 -9.49 -3.88 6.43
C ALA A 429 -8.92 -5.08 7.21
N MET A 430 -7.79 -5.61 6.77
CA MET A 430 -7.03 -6.67 7.45
C MET A 430 -6.01 -6.04 8.39
N CYS A 431 -6.35 -5.93 9.66
CA CYS A 431 -5.54 -5.25 10.66
C CYS A 431 -4.80 -6.24 11.55
N GLY A 432 -3.58 -5.90 11.97
CA GLY A 432 -2.98 -6.49 13.16
C GLY A 432 -3.53 -5.80 14.42
N ASP A 433 -3.54 -6.49 15.55
CA ASP A 433 -3.91 -5.91 16.85
C ASP A 433 -3.00 -4.71 17.21
N GLY A 434 -1.71 -4.84 17.02
CA GLY A 434 -0.75 -3.75 17.21
C GLY A 434 -0.98 -2.59 16.24
N GLY A 435 -1.19 -2.88 14.94
CA GLY A 435 -1.45 -1.85 13.93
C GLY A 435 -2.76 -1.11 14.20
N PHE A 436 -3.85 -1.83 14.41
CA PHE A 436 -5.14 -1.22 14.70
C PHE A 436 -5.10 -0.31 15.93
N SER A 437 -4.43 -0.76 17.01
CA SER A 437 -4.37 -0.01 18.26
C SER A 437 -3.64 1.34 18.14
N MET A 438 -2.70 1.50 17.22
CA MET A 438 -1.92 2.75 17.05
C MET A 438 -2.79 3.95 16.63
N LEU A 439 -3.77 3.75 15.74
CA LEU A 439 -4.68 4.79 15.24
C LEU A 439 -6.15 4.50 15.57
N MET A 440 -6.39 3.69 16.60
CA MET A 440 -7.73 3.23 17.00
C MET A 440 -8.71 4.38 17.29
N GLY A 441 -8.22 5.57 17.67
CA GLY A 441 -9.07 6.74 17.88
C GLY A 441 -9.93 7.10 16.66
N ASP A 442 -9.46 6.86 15.47
CA ASP A 442 -10.20 7.11 14.23
C ASP A 442 -11.26 6.06 13.90
N PHE A 443 -11.36 5.00 14.68
CA PHE A 443 -12.51 4.11 14.64
C PHE A 443 -13.83 4.86 14.92
N LEU A 444 -13.78 5.92 15.73
CA LEU A 444 -14.91 6.83 15.94
C LEU A 444 -15.29 7.63 14.67
N SER A 445 -14.34 7.94 13.81
CA SER A 445 -14.61 8.59 12.52
C SER A 445 -15.43 7.70 11.59
N LEU A 446 -15.21 6.39 11.64
CA LEU A 446 -15.99 5.37 10.92
C LEU A 446 -17.47 5.41 11.33
N ALA A 447 -17.72 5.45 12.65
CA ALA A 447 -19.08 5.57 13.21
C ALA A 447 -19.73 6.91 12.83
N GLN A 448 -18.98 8.02 12.95
CA GLN A 448 -19.47 9.37 12.66
C GLN A 448 -19.85 9.53 11.18
N MET A 449 -19.02 9.05 10.27
CA MET A 449 -19.25 9.12 8.83
C MET A 449 -20.14 8.01 8.30
N LYS A 450 -20.53 7.04 9.16
CA LYS A 450 -21.37 5.87 8.82
C LYS A 450 -20.82 5.06 7.64
N LEU A 451 -19.51 4.92 7.56
CA LEU A 451 -18.85 4.18 6.48
C LEU A 451 -18.88 2.66 6.77
N PRO A 452 -19.54 1.84 5.94
CA PRO A 452 -19.71 0.40 6.17
C PRO A 452 -18.44 -0.40 5.82
N VAL A 453 -17.35 -0.13 6.52
CA VAL A 453 -16.08 -0.87 6.43
C VAL A 453 -16.15 -2.13 7.29
N LYS A 454 -15.58 -3.23 6.80
CA LYS A 454 -15.43 -4.49 7.53
C LYS A 454 -13.99 -4.58 8.04
N ILE A 455 -13.81 -4.45 9.35
CA ILE A 455 -12.48 -4.56 9.98
C ILE A 455 -12.32 -5.98 10.49
N VAL A 456 -11.27 -6.67 10.09
CA VAL A 456 -10.89 -7.99 10.60
C VAL A 456 -9.53 -7.89 11.26
N ILE A 457 -9.50 -8.11 12.58
CA ILE A 457 -8.26 -8.04 13.36
C ILE A 457 -7.68 -9.45 13.52
N PHE A 458 -6.43 -9.62 13.10
CA PHE A 458 -5.58 -10.76 13.39
C PHE A 458 -4.96 -10.54 14.77
N ASN A 459 -5.66 -10.95 15.83
CA ASN A 459 -5.29 -10.68 17.21
C ASN A 459 -4.44 -11.83 17.76
N ASN A 460 -3.13 -11.63 17.81
CA ASN A 460 -2.17 -12.58 18.38
C ASN A 460 -1.47 -12.05 19.63
N SER A 461 -1.82 -10.88 20.13
CA SER A 461 -1.26 -10.22 21.31
C SER A 461 0.25 -10.03 21.25
N VAL A 462 0.82 -9.87 20.03
CA VAL A 462 2.25 -9.68 19.84
C VAL A 462 2.55 -8.91 18.55
N LEU A 463 3.62 -8.12 18.54
CA LEU A 463 4.21 -7.59 17.31
C LEU A 463 4.93 -8.74 16.56
N GLY A 464 4.11 -9.63 15.95
CA GLY A 464 4.53 -10.95 15.48
C GLY A 464 5.64 -10.93 14.45
N PHE A 465 5.65 -9.96 13.53
CA PHE A 465 6.70 -9.85 12.52
C PHE A 465 8.04 -9.49 13.15
N VAL A 466 8.06 -8.53 14.08
CA VAL A 466 9.27 -8.13 14.83
C VAL A 466 9.79 -9.27 15.71
N ALA A 467 8.87 -9.94 16.43
CA ALA A 467 9.23 -11.10 17.25
C ALA A 467 9.87 -12.24 16.42
N MET A 468 9.34 -12.49 15.23
CA MET A 468 9.89 -13.46 14.28
C MET A 468 11.29 -13.06 13.80
N GLU A 469 11.51 -11.80 13.48
CA GLU A 469 12.84 -11.30 13.07
C GLU A 469 13.85 -11.39 14.20
N MET A 470 13.46 -11.06 15.43
CA MET A 470 14.31 -11.24 16.61
C MET A 470 14.72 -12.70 16.79
N LYS A 471 13.77 -13.64 16.70
CA LYS A 471 14.03 -15.09 16.77
C LYS A 471 14.96 -15.56 15.66
N ALA A 472 14.75 -15.09 14.42
CA ALA A 472 15.60 -15.40 13.27
C ALA A 472 17.03 -14.84 13.43
N GLY A 473 17.19 -13.73 14.14
CA GLY A 473 18.49 -13.17 14.53
C GLY A 473 19.14 -13.85 15.75
N GLY A 474 18.44 -14.78 16.41
CA GLY A 474 18.91 -15.47 17.62
C GLY A 474 18.74 -14.66 18.91
N TYR A 475 17.91 -13.61 18.89
CA TYR A 475 17.60 -12.80 20.05
C TYR A 475 16.38 -13.34 20.81
N LEU A 476 16.36 -13.18 22.13
CA LEU A 476 15.12 -13.31 22.89
C LEU A 476 14.18 -12.15 22.55
N THR A 477 12.88 -12.44 22.45
CA THR A 477 11.90 -11.39 22.20
C THR A 477 11.72 -10.51 23.42
N ASP A 478 11.72 -9.20 23.21
CA ASP A 478 11.49 -8.19 24.24
C ASP A 478 10.75 -7.00 23.64
N GLY A 479 9.83 -6.39 24.40
CA GLY A 479 9.02 -5.26 23.95
C GLY A 479 8.04 -5.58 22.82
N THR A 480 7.82 -6.85 22.48
CA THR A 480 6.91 -7.27 21.41
C THR A 480 5.55 -7.72 21.91
N GLU A 481 5.44 -8.04 23.20
CA GLU A 481 4.18 -8.48 23.82
C GLU A 481 3.17 -7.33 23.87
N LEU A 482 1.92 -7.64 23.52
CA LEU A 482 0.80 -6.72 23.62
C LEU A 482 -0.20 -7.24 24.66
N HIS A 483 -0.96 -6.34 25.26
CA HIS A 483 -2.06 -6.71 26.14
C HIS A 483 -3.13 -7.47 25.35
N ASP A 484 -3.68 -8.55 25.94
CA ASP A 484 -4.82 -9.25 25.35
C ASP A 484 -6.07 -8.37 25.43
N THR A 485 -6.33 -7.67 24.36
CA THR A 485 -7.41 -6.71 24.22
C THR A 485 -8.60 -7.33 23.47
N ASN A 486 -9.79 -7.19 24.02
CA ASN A 486 -11.02 -7.56 23.31
C ASN A 486 -11.52 -6.37 22.48
N PHE A 487 -11.11 -6.31 21.21
CA PHE A 487 -11.47 -5.22 20.30
C PHE A 487 -12.97 -5.24 19.91
N ALA A 488 -13.63 -6.39 19.96
CA ALA A 488 -15.07 -6.47 19.71
C ALA A 488 -15.88 -5.68 20.75
N ARG A 489 -15.49 -5.75 22.04
CA ARG A 489 -16.11 -4.93 23.09
C ARG A 489 -15.82 -3.43 22.92
N ILE A 490 -14.66 -3.07 22.44
CA ILE A 490 -14.34 -1.68 22.12
C ILE A 490 -15.24 -1.18 20.98
N ALA A 491 -15.46 -2.00 19.96
CA ALA A 491 -16.36 -1.68 18.85
C ALA A 491 -17.79 -1.43 19.36
N GLU A 492 -18.31 -2.32 20.22
CA GLU A 492 -19.63 -2.17 20.83
C GLU A 492 -19.76 -0.87 21.64
N ALA A 493 -18.72 -0.52 22.41
CA ALA A 493 -18.69 0.73 23.16
C ALA A 493 -18.71 1.98 22.25
N CYS A 494 -18.24 1.86 21.01
CA CYS A 494 -18.29 2.90 19.99
C CYS A 494 -19.60 2.87 19.15
N GLY A 495 -20.54 1.99 19.47
CA GLY A 495 -21.78 1.81 18.72
C GLY A 495 -21.62 1.07 17.38
N ILE A 496 -20.52 0.33 17.22
CA ILE A 496 -20.21 -0.49 16.05
C ILE A 496 -20.35 -1.97 16.45
N LYS A 497 -20.93 -2.78 15.56
CA LYS A 497 -21.05 -4.22 15.80
C LYS A 497 -19.69 -4.87 15.96
N GLY A 498 -19.44 -5.48 17.12
CA GLY A 498 -18.25 -6.27 17.44
C GLY A 498 -18.55 -7.76 17.42
N ILE A 499 -17.64 -8.57 16.87
CA ILE A 499 -17.71 -10.03 16.87
C ILE A 499 -16.35 -10.56 17.34
N ARG A 500 -16.32 -11.25 18.47
CA ARG A 500 -15.11 -11.94 18.96
C ARG A 500 -15.16 -13.39 18.50
N VAL A 501 -14.05 -13.88 17.95
CA VAL A 501 -13.91 -15.26 17.43
C VAL A 501 -12.69 -15.90 18.07
N GLU A 502 -12.91 -17.03 18.76
CA GLU A 502 -11.85 -17.75 19.48
C GLU A 502 -11.69 -19.21 19.01
N LYS A 503 -12.62 -19.70 18.18
CA LYS A 503 -12.58 -21.06 17.62
C LYS A 503 -12.64 -21.03 16.10
N ALA A 504 -11.90 -21.91 15.44
CA ALA A 504 -11.88 -22.00 13.98
C ALA A 504 -13.28 -22.30 13.39
N SER A 505 -14.10 -23.06 14.09
CA SER A 505 -15.48 -23.38 13.67
C SER A 505 -16.42 -22.16 13.62
N GLU A 506 -16.06 -21.06 14.26
CA GLU A 506 -16.87 -19.82 14.31
C GLU A 506 -16.48 -18.82 13.21
N VAL A 507 -15.31 -19.00 12.55
CA VAL A 507 -14.75 -18.04 11.59
C VAL A 507 -15.69 -17.79 10.42
N ASP A 508 -16.21 -18.83 9.81
CA ASP A 508 -17.05 -18.73 8.61
C ASP A 508 -18.36 -17.97 8.89
N GLU A 509 -19.04 -18.31 9.99
CA GLU A 509 -20.28 -17.63 10.40
C GLU A 509 -20.02 -16.16 10.76
N ALA A 510 -18.93 -15.88 11.46
CA ALA A 510 -18.54 -14.52 11.84
C ALA A 510 -18.25 -13.64 10.62
N LEU A 511 -17.47 -14.14 9.64
CA LEU A 511 -17.17 -13.42 8.42
C LEU A 511 -18.42 -13.20 7.55
N GLN A 512 -19.25 -14.23 7.36
CA GLN A 512 -20.50 -14.10 6.62
C GLN A 512 -21.45 -13.08 7.28
N THR A 513 -21.56 -13.12 8.60
CA THR A 513 -22.35 -12.16 9.37
C THR A 513 -21.81 -10.74 9.20
N ALA A 514 -20.49 -10.55 9.32
CA ALA A 514 -19.86 -9.25 9.15
C ALA A 514 -20.06 -8.68 7.75
N PHE A 515 -19.87 -9.50 6.72
CA PHE A 515 -19.92 -9.07 5.33
C PHE A 515 -21.34 -8.76 4.85
N ARG A 516 -22.37 -9.40 5.43
CA ARG A 516 -23.79 -9.13 5.16
C ARG A 516 -24.38 -8.01 6.00
N THR A 517 -23.72 -7.59 7.08
CA THR A 517 -24.23 -6.52 7.95
C THR A 517 -24.17 -5.17 7.24
N ASP A 518 -25.26 -4.44 7.21
CA ASP A 518 -25.27 -3.04 6.81
C ASP A 518 -24.56 -2.20 7.88
N GLY A 519 -23.60 -1.36 7.47
CA GLY A 519 -22.81 -0.57 8.39
C GLY A 519 -21.44 -1.16 8.74
N PRO A 520 -20.65 -0.44 9.56
CA PRO A 520 -19.34 -0.89 10.00
C PRO A 520 -19.43 -2.08 10.95
N VAL A 521 -18.47 -3.01 10.82
CA VAL A 521 -18.34 -4.18 11.70
C VAL A 521 -16.87 -4.41 12.00
N LEU A 522 -16.58 -4.82 13.23
CA LEU A 522 -15.25 -5.28 13.63
C LEU A 522 -15.34 -6.76 14.05
N VAL A 523 -14.56 -7.59 13.39
CA VAL A 523 -14.33 -8.99 13.74
C VAL A 523 -12.97 -9.12 14.38
N ASP A 524 -12.94 -9.45 15.68
CA ASP A 524 -11.72 -9.64 16.47
C ASP A 524 -11.43 -11.13 16.56
N VAL A 525 -10.47 -11.62 15.78
CA VAL A 525 -10.15 -13.05 15.67
C VAL A 525 -8.86 -13.35 16.43
N VAL A 526 -8.97 -14.18 17.47
CA VAL A 526 -7.81 -14.64 18.24
C VAL A 526 -7.08 -15.70 17.42
N VAL A 527 -5.92 -15.32 16.87
CA VAL A 527 -5.11 -16.21 16.04
C VAL A 527 -3.89 -16.73 16.79
N ALA A 528 -3.31 -17.82 16.30
CA ALA A 528 -2.12 -18.43 16.87
C ALA A 528 -0.97 -17.42 17.00
N LYS A 529 -0.43 -17.27 18.23
CA LYS A 529 0.62 -16.31 18.57
C LYS A 529 1.95 -16.61 17.89
N GLU A 530 2.34 -17.89 17.89
CA GLU A 530 3.66 -18.35 17.45
C GLU A 530 3.69 -18.79 15.98
N GLU A 531 2.78 -18.31 15.15
CA GLU A 531 2.73 -18.64 13.73
C GLU A 531 3.92 -18.07 12.97
N LEU A 532 4.68 -18.93 12.28
CA LEU A 532 5.85 -18.53 11.50
C LEU A 532 5.49 -18.24 10.04
N ALA A 533 5.91 -17.09 9.56
CA ALA A 533 5.92 -16.79 8.12
C ALA A 533 7.28 -17.20 7.53
N ILE A 534 7.41 -18.47 7.14
CA ILE A 534 8.68 -18.99 6.60
C ILE A 534 9.00 -18.27 5.28
N PRO A 535 10.20 -17.65 5.14
CA PRO A 535 10.62 -17.00 3.91
C PRO A 535 10.86 -18.03 2.79
N PRO A 536 10.88 -17.59 1.52
CA PRO A 536 11.09 -18.48 0.34
C PRO A 536 12.38 -19.30 0.40
N GLN A 537 13.39 -18.77 1.07
CA GLN A 537 14.66 -19.43 1.33
C GLN A 537 15.10 -19.13 2.76
N ILE A 538 15.40 -20.17 3.51
CA ILE A 538 16.02 -20.04 4.84
C ILE A 538 17.54 -20.01 4.67
N LYS A 539 18.15 -18.88 5.01
CA LYS A 539 19.62 -18.78 5.01
C LYS A 539 20.19 -19.54 6.22
N LEU A 540 21.41 -20.08 6.07
CA LEU A 540 22.10 -20.79 7.15
C LEU A 540 22.22 -19.95 8.43
N GLU A 541 22.42 -18.65 8.29
CA GLU A 541 22.47 -17.69 9.39
C GLU A 541 21.14 -17.59 10.15
N GLN A 542 20.02 -17.60 9.44
CA GLN A 542 18.69 -17.61 10.04
C GLN A 542 18.41 -18.94 10.77
N ALA A 543 18.79 -20.07 10.17
CA ALA A 543 18.67 -21.38 10.84
C ALA A 543 19.53 -21.46 12.11
N LYS A 544 20.75 -20.91 12.08
CA LYS A 544 21.61 -20.77 13.26
C LYS A 544 21.01 -19.82 14.29
N GLY A 545 20.43 -18.70 13.85
CA GLY A 545 19.75 -17.73 14.71
C GLY A 545 18.59 -18.36 15.46
N PHE A 546 17.68 -19.06 14.76
CA PHE A 546 16.58 -19.79 15.40
C PHE A 546 17.06 -20.85 16.39
N SER A 547 18.09 -21.61 16.06
CA SER A 547 18.68 -22.59 16.97
C SER A 547 19.26 -21.92 18.23
N LEU A 548 19.91 -20.77 18.05
CA LEU A 548 20.43 -19.96 19.15
C LEU A 548 19.31 -19.36 20.02
N TYR A 549 18.23 -18.89 19.40
CA TYR A 549 17.04 -18.42 20.12
C TYR A 549 16.46 -19.55 21.00
N MET A 550 16.20 -20.73 20.42
CA MET A 550 15.64 -21.85 21.15
C MET A 550 16.52 -22.22 22.37
N LEU A 551 17.84 -22.26 22.18
CA LEU A 551 18.78 -22.54 23.28
C LEU A 551 18.72 -21.45 24.35
N ARG A 552 18.72 -20.18 23.96
CA ARG A 552 18.64 -19.06 24.90
C ARG A 552 17.30 -19.04 25.66
N ALA A 553 16.18 -19.30 24.97
CA ALA A 553 14.86 -19.38 25.59
C ALA A 553 14.83 -20.48 26.68
N ILE A 554 15.37 -21.67 26.41
CA ILE A 554 15.45 -22.76 27.40
C ILE A 554 16.32 -22.35 28.61
N ILE A 555 17.49 -21.79 28.37
CA ILE A 555 18.41 -21.37 29.45
C ILE A 555 17.78 -20.24 30.30
N SER A 556 17.00 -19.35 29.70
CA SER A 556 16.34 -18.23 30.38
C SER A 556 15.02 -18.61 31.05
N GLY A 557 14.65 -19.88 31.09
CA GLY A 557 13.39 -20.33 31.69
C GLY A 557 12.15 -20.11 30.84
N ARG A 558 12.32 -19.79 29.55
CA ARG A 558 11.24 -19.56 28.56
C ARG A 558 11.03 -20.77 27.63
N GLY A 559 11.29 -21.97 28.14
CA GLY A 559 11.18 -23.22 27.37
C GLY A 559 9.75 -23.47 26.84
N ASP A 560 8.72 -22.97 27.53
CA ASP A 560 7.33 -23.10 27.10
C ASP A 560 7.08 -22.44 25.74
N GLU A 561 7.75 -21.33 25.44
CA GLU A 561 7.66 -20.66 24.13
C GLU A 561 8.18 -21.54 22.99
N VAL A 562 9.25 -22.29 23.24
CA VAL A 562 9.82 -23.24 22.25
C VAL A 562 8.86 -24.39 22.01
N ILE A 563 8.19 -24.87 23.06
CA ILE A 563 7.18 -25.94 22.96
C ILE A 563 5.96 -25.45 22.18
N GLU A 564 5.49 -24.24 22.46
CA GLU A 564 4.34 -23.64 21.77
C GLU A 564 4.66 -23.38 20.30
N LEU A 565 5.83 -22.83 20.01
CA LEU A 565 6.36 -22.65 18.65
C LEU A 565 6.36 -23.98 17.87
N ALA A 566 6.84 -25.05 18.50
CA ALA A 566 6.88 -26.38 17.89
C ALA A 566 5.47 -26.93 17.64
N LYS A 567 4.56 -26.80 18.62
CA LYS A 567 3.17 -27.24 18.48
C LYS A 567 2.43 -26.50 17.36
N THR A 568 2.62 -25.20 17.25
CA THR A 568 1.95 -24.37 16.26
C THR A 568 2.43 -24.66 14.83
N ASN A 569 3.71 -24.95 14.64
CA ASN A 569 4.31 -25.01 13.30
C ASN A 569 4.66 -26.42 12.81
N TRP A 570 4.97 -27.37 13.70
CA TRP A 570 5.44 -28.71 13.30
C TRP A 570 4.61 -29.87 13.85
N LEU A 571 3.79 -29.64 14.88
CA LEU A 571 2.97 -30.68 15.52
C LEU A 571 1.47 -30.38 15.37
N ARG A 572 1.06 -29.77 14.24
CA ARG A 572 -0.33 -29.40 13.89
C ARG A 572 -1.27 -30.59 13.87
#